data_238f0ee1ecd4e435a6feb8800947f090
#
_entry.id   238f0ee1ecd4e435a6feb8800947f090
#
_cell.length_a   1.000
_cell.length_b   1.000
_cell.length_c   1.000
_cell.angle_alpha   90.00
_cell.angle_beta   90.00
_cell.angle_gamma   90.00
#
_symmetry.space_group_name_H-M   'P 1'
#
loop_
_entity.id
_entity.type
_entity.pdbx_description
1 polymer ?
#
loop_
_entity_poly.entity_id
_entity_poly.type
_entity_poly.pdbx_seq_one_letter_code
_entity_poly.pdbx_strand_id
1 'polypeptide(L)'
;MKSLNERLMDALSPILPTMPQVYTGNHDTYLAFSDDTVGADYGDDRPAMEKALIQVHLIAPIGVNTVRTRQTVKQALAAGGFGWPDMTDASDKSGQHYVFECEAVEEVEPYADGG
;
A
#
# COMPACT_ATOMS: atom_id res chain seq x y z
N MET A 1 8.20 -14.84 -8.85
CA MET A 1 7.82 -14.15 -7.59
C MET A 1 7.24 -12.80 -7.92
N LYS A 2 6.15 -12.44 -7.28
CA LYS A 2 5.50 -11.15 -7.53
C LYS A 2 6.24 -10.03 -6.82
N SER A 3 6.35 -8.90 -7.49
CA SER A 3 6.89 -7.69 -6.88
C SER A 3 5.91 -7.14 -5.84
N LEU A 4 6.37 -6.22 -5.02
CA LEU A 4 5.51 -5.55 -4.05
C LEU A 4 4.34 -4.84 -4.74
N ASN A 5 4.60 -4.15 -5.85
CA ASN A 5 3.55 -3.47 -6.61
C ASN A 5 2.50 -4.45 -7.14
N GLU A 6 2.94 -5.59 -7.66
CA GLU A 6 2.02 -6.62 -8.13
C GLU A 6 1.16 -7.18 -7.00
N ARG A 7 1.76 -7.40 -5.84
CA ARG A 7 1.03 -7.89 -4.67
C ARG A 7 0.00 -6.87 -4.20
N LEU A 8 0.35 -5.59 -4.19
CA LEU A 8 -0.58 -4.53 -3.82
C LEU A 8 -1.71 -4.39 -4.84
N MET A 9 -1.39 -4.45 -6.13
CA MET A 9 -2.41 -4.42 -7.17
C MET A 9 -3.37 -5.61 -7.06
N ASP A 10 -2.83 -6.81 -6.80
CA ASP A 10 -3.67 -8.01 -6.63
C ASP A 10 -4.62 -7.88 -5.44
N ALA A 11 -4.16 -7.28 -4.36
CA ALA A 11 -4.99 -7.11 -3.16
C ALA A 11 -6.05 -6.03 -3.34
N LEU A 12 -5.73 -4.95 -4.02
CA LEU A 12 -6.54 -3.73 -4.01
C LEU A 12 -7.39 -3.54 -5.26
N SER A 13 -6.92 -3.99 -6.43
CA SER A 13 -7.64 -3.74 -7.68
C SER A 13 -9.03 -4.37 -7.75
N PRO A 14 -9.32 -5.49 -7.07
CA PRO A 14 -10.70 -6.00 -7.03
C PRO A 14 -11.67 -5.10 -6.25
N ILE A 15 -11.17 -4.20 -5.43
CA ILE A 15 -12.01 -3.34 -4.58
C ILE A 15 -12.43 -2.08 -5.33
N LEU A 16 -11.46 -1.37 -5.90
CA LEU A 16 -11.66 -0.11 -6.61
C LEU A 16 -10.56 0.04 -7.67
N PRO A 17 -10.74 0.96 -8.63
CA PRO A 17 -9.61 1.32 -9.49
C PRO A 17 -8.41 1.69 -8.64
N THR A 18 -7.28 1.06 -8.91
CA THR A 18 -6.08 1.18 -8.08
C THR A 18 -4.90 1.59 -8.95
N MET A 19 -4.16 2.60 -8.49
CA MET A 19 -3.06 3.19 -9.23
C MET A 19 -1.81 3.21 -8.36
N PRO A 20 -0.65 2.89 -8.93
CA PRO A 20 0.60 3.17 -8.22
C PRO A 20 0.86 4.68 -8.21
N GLN A 21 1.24 5.20 -7.07
CA GLN A 21 1.59 6.60 -6.89
C GLN A 21 0.41 7.55 -7.15
N VAL A 22 0.67 8.71 -7.73
CA VAL A 22 -0.34 9.73 -7.93
C VAL A 22 -1.22 9.41 -9.12
N TYR A 23 -2.53 9.52 -8.92
CA TYR A 23 -3.51 9.29 -9.97
C TYR A 23 -4.04 10.62 -10.51
N THR A 24 -4.03 10.74 -11.83
CA THR A 24 -4.54 11.93 -12.51
C THR A 24 -5.71 11.63 -13.47
N GLY A 25 -6.35 10.48 -13.32
CA GLY A 25 -7.47 10.06 -14.17
C GLY A 25 -8.80 10.65 -13.75
N ASN A 26 -9.87 10.03 -14.24
CA ASN A 26 -11.23 10.57 -14.09
C ASN A 26 -12.11 9.81 -13.11
N HIS A 27 -11.54 8.97 -12.27
CA HIS A 27 -12.33 8.25 -11.27
C HIS A 27 -12.55 9.12 -10.05
N ASP A 28 -13.78 9.21 -9.59
CA ASP A 28 -14.12 9.96 -8.38
C ASP A 28 -13.72 9.20 -7.11
N THR A 29 -13.83 7.87 -7.15
CA THR A 29 -13.46 7.00 -6.02
C THR A 29 -12.39 6.04 -6.51
N TYR A 30 -11.27 6.04 -5.84
CA TYR A 30 -10.14 5.21 -6.26
C TYR A 30 -9.17 4.97 -5.11
N LEU A 31 -8.27 4.02 -5.32
CA LEU A 31 -7.14 3.75 -4.44
C LEU A 31 -5.85 4.13 -5.15
N ALA A 32 -4.93 4.69 -4.41
CA ALA A 32 -3.57 4.92 -4.88
C ALA A 32 -2.63 4.45 -3.78
N PHE A 33 -1.46 3.95 -4.16
CA PHE A 33 -0.51 3.51 -3.17
C PHE A 33 0.89 3.97 -3.50
N SER A 34 1.69 4.13 -2.46
CA SER A 34 3.11 4.41 -2.58
C SER A 34 3.84 3.57 -1.56
N ASP A 35 5.11 3.34 -1.81
CA ASP A 35 5.96 2.62 -0.87
C ASP A 35 7.33 3.28 -0.81
N ASP A 36 7.96 3.09 0.34
CA ASP A 36 9.32 3.53 0.57
C ASP A 36 10.04 2.37 1.24
N THR A 37 11.23 2.06 0.79
CA THR A 37 11.97 0.90 1.27
C THR A 37 13.15 1.34 2.10
N VAL A 38 13.26 0.77 3.30
CA VAL A 38 14.39 1.01 4.19
C VAL A 38 15.03 -0.32 4.55
N GLY A 39 16.34 -0.31 4.73
CA GLY A 39 17.05 -1.50 5.14
C GLY A 39 16.78 -1.87 6.60
N ALA A 40 16.81 -3.15 6.87
CA ALA A 40 16.64 -3.69 8.21
C ALA A 40 17.60 -4.87 8.37
N ASP A 41 17.99 -5.15 9.62
CA ASP A 41 18.90 -6.26 9.92
C ASP A 41 20.20 -6.16 9.13
N TYR A 42 20.94 -5.08 9.34
CA TYR A 42 22.20 -4.85 8.66
C TYR A 42 23.23 -5.89 9.05
N GLY A 43 23.81 -6.54 8.05
CA GLY A 43 24.98 -7.37 8.21
C GLY A 43 26.23 -6.62 7.72
N ASP A 44 27.00 -7.23 6.84
CA ASP A 44 28.23 -6.64 6.32
C ASP A 44 27.91 -5.57 5.26
N ASP A 45 27.83 -4.33 5.67
CA ASP A 45 27.70 -3.17 4.79
C ASP A 45 26.41 -3.10 3.97
N ARG A 46 25.48 -4.02 4.19
CA ARG A 46 24.19 -3.98 3.51
C ARG A 46 23.14 -4.73 4.34
N PRO A 47 21.89 -4.38 4.17
CA PRO A 47 20.83 -5.06 4.95
C PRO A 47 20.60 -6.48 4.42
N ALA A 48 20.29 -7.39 5.34
CA ALA A 48 19.81 -8.72 5.00
C ALA A 48 18.31 -8.69 4.66
N MET A 49 17.58 -7.75 5.23
CA MET A 49 16.14 -7.58 5.01
C MET A 49 15.87 -6.14 4.65
N GLU A 50 14.83 -5.94 3.87
CA GLU A 50 14.31 -4.61 3.59
C GLU A 50 12.89 -4.51 4.10
N LYS A 51 12.55 -3.35 4.65
CA LYS A 51 11.19 -3.05 5.10
C LYS A 51 10.58 -2.06 4.13
N ALA A 52 9.46 -2.41 3.56
CA ALA A 52 8.68 -1.50 2.73
C ALA A 52 7.63 -0.84 3.60
N LEU A 53 7.67 0.48 3.65
CA LEU A 53 6.66 1.30 4.32
C LEU A 53 5.63 1.67 3.27
N ILE A 54 4.40 1.22 3.46
CA ILE A 54 3.37 1.29 2.43
C ILE A 54 2.29 2.26 2.89
N GLN A 55 1.89 3.15 2.01
CA GLN A 55 0.73 4.00 2.20
C GLN A 55 -0.28 3.72 1.10
N VAL A 56 -1.51 3.41 1.50
CA VAL A 56 -2.63 3.24 0.58
C VAL A 56 -3.60 4.40 0.84
N HIS A 57 -3.94 5.12 -0.21
CA HIS A 57 -4.84 6.26 -0.13
C HIS A 57 -6.18 5.87 -0.74
N LEU A 58 -7.25 6.09 0.01
CA LEU A 58 -8.62 5.97 -0.49
C LEU A 58 -9.17 7.37 -0.68
N ILE A 59 -9.51 7.69 -1.91
CA ILE A 59 -10.06 8.99 -2.28
C ILE A 59 -11.49 8.79 -2.72
N ALA A 60 -12.40 9.62 -2.22
CA ALA A 60 -13.81 9.55 -2.59
C ALA A 60 -14.47 10.93 -2.44
N PRO A 61 -15.57 11.18 -3.16
CA PRO A 61 -16.33 12.42 -2.97
C PRO A 61 -16.98 12.49 -1.60
N ILE A 62 -17.23 13.71 -1.14
CA ILE A 62 -18.05 13.93 0.06
C ILE A 62 -19.45 13.36 -0.21
N GLY A 63 -20.02 12.69 0.77
CA GLY A 63 -21.35 12.14 0.66
C GLY A 63 -21.41 10.68 0.24
N VAL A 64 -20.32 10.13 -0.28
CA VAL A 64 -20.26 8.71 -0.56
C VAL A 64 -19.96 7.96 0.74
N ASN A 65 -20.70 6.89 0.99
CA ASN A 65 -20.44 6.07 2.18
C ASN A 65 -19.31 5.10 1.91
N THR A 66 -18.15 5.32 2.54
CA THR A 66 -16.96 4.51 2.36
C THR A 66 -16.67 3.59 3.54
N VAL A 67 -17.57 3.46 4.50
CA VAL A 67 -17.31 2.67 5.72
C VAL A 67 -16.96 1.23 5.37
N ARG A 68 -17.77 0.60 4.52
CA ARG A 68 -17.52 -0.79 4.12
C ARG A 68 -16.25 -0.91 3.28
N THR A 69 -16.03 0.04 2.37
CA THR A 69 -14.83 0.06 1.53
C THR A 69 -13.57 0.17 2.36
N ARG A 70 -13.57 1.04 3.36
CA ARG A 70 -12.43 1.19 4.28
C ARG A 70 -12.13 -0.13 5.00
N GLN A 71 -13.16 -0.81 5.47
CA GLN A 71 -12.98 -2.09 6.15
C GLN A 71 -12.46 -3.16 5.19
N THR A 72 -12.96 -3.18 3.97
CA THR A 72 -12.51 -4.13 2.94
C THR A 72 -11.05 -3.91 2.59
N VAL A 73 -10.60 -2.65 2.50
CA VAL A 73 -9.20 -2.35 2.24
C VAL A 73 -8.31 -2.88 3.37
N LYS A 74 -8.69 -2.66 4.62
CA LYS A 74 -7.93 -3.18 5.76
C LYS A 74 -7.82 -4.70 5.71
N GLN A 75 -8.93 -5.38 5.43
CA GLN A 75 -8.97 -6.83 5.35
C GLN A 75 -8.12 -7.35 4.20
N ALA A 76 -8.16 -6.69 3.05
CA ALA A 76 -7.38 -7.08 1.89
C ALA A 76 -5.88 -6.95 2.14
N LEU A 77 -5.47 -5.88 2.79
CA LEU A 77 -4.06 -5.69 3.14
C LEU A 77 -3.59 -6.76 4.13
N ALA A 78 -4.39 -7.05 5.14
CA ALA A 78 -4.05 -8.11 6.10
C ALA A 78 -3.96 -9.47 5.41
N ALA A 79 -4.91 -9.79 4.55
CA ALA A 79 -4.93 -11.06 3.81
C ALA A 79 -3.77 -11.16 2.82
N GLY A 80 -3.32 -10.04 2.30
CA GLY A 80 -2.18 -9.99 1.38
C GLY A 80 -0.82 -10.10 2.04
N GLY A 81 -0.77 -10.19 3.36
CA GLY A 81 0.49 -10.33 4.08
C GLY A 81 1.11 -9.02 4.54
N PHE A 82 0.36 -7.90 4.45
CA PHE A 82 0.87 -6.59 4.85
C PHE A 82 0.53 -6.22 6.29
N GLY A 83 -0.15 -7.12 7.01
CA GLY A 83 -0.60 -6.84 8.36
C GLY A 83 -1.82 -5.93 8.39
N TRP A 84 -2.33 -5.69 9.58
CA TRP A 84 -3.48 -4.80 9.74
C TRP A 84 -3.00 -3.35 9.71
N PRO A 85 -3.51 -2.54 8.79
CA PRO A 85 -2.99 -1.18 8.63
C PRO A 85 -3.50 -0.23 9.70
N ASP A 86 -2.73 0.82 9.94
CA ASP A 86 -3.19 1.98 10.69
C ASP A 86 -3.87 2.93 9.71
N MET A 87 -5.05 3.42 10.06
CA MET A 87 -5.79 4.33 9.19
C MET A 87 -5.84 5.72 9.79
N THR A 88 -5.56 6.71 8.97
CA THR A 88 -5.68 8.13 9.32
C THR A 88 -6.72 8.77 8.40
N ASP A 89 -7.61 9.56 8.97
CA ASP A 89 -8.57 10.34 8.20
C ASP A 89 -7.94 11.70 7.87
N ALA A 90 -7.62 11.89 6.61
CA ALA A 90 -7.04 13.12 6.10
C ALA A 90 -8.06 13.89 5.24
N SER A 91 -9.35 13.58 5.39
CA SER A 91 -10.40 14.21 4.61
C SER A 91 -10.50 15.70 4.90
N ASP A 92 -10.92 16.46 3.90
CA ASP A 92 -11.21 17.88 4.05
C ASP A 92 -12.48 18.22 3.28
N LYS A 93 -12.78 19.51 3.13
CA LYS A 93 -14.00 19.92 2.44
C LYS A 93 -14.01 19.65 0.95
N SER A 94 -12.88 19.29 0.35
CA SER A 94 -12.82 18.94 -1.07
C SER A 94 -13.09 17.46 -1.32
N GLY A 95 -13.05 16.62 -0.29
CA GLY A 95 -13.35 15.20 -0.46
C GLY A 95 -12.87 14.34 0.70
N GLN A 96 -13.20 13.06 0.62
CA GLN A 96 -12.73 12.07 1.57
C GLN A 96 -11.33 11.61 1.18
N HIS A 97 -10.48 11.45 2.18
CA HIS A 97 -9.13 10.95 1.99
C HIS A 97 -8.73 10.16 3.23
N TYR A 98 -8.56 8.87 3.06
CA TYR A 98 -8.11 7.99 4.15
C TYR A 98 -6.77 7.40 3.77
N VAL A 99 -5.82 7.41 4.71
CA VAL A 99 -4.48 6.87 4.50
C VAL A 99 -4.34 5.64 5.37
N PHE A 100 -4.00 4.52 4.74
CA PHE A 100 -3.77 3.25 5.42
C PHE A 100 -2.27 2.99 5.37
N GLU A 101 -1.64 2.88 6.53
CA GLU A 101 -0.20 2.65 6.60
C GLU A 101 0.06 1.23 7.09
N CYS A 102 0.92 0.54 6.39
CA CYS A 102 1.32 -0.81 6.74
C CYS A 102 2.75 -1.07 6.26
N GLU A 103 3.24 -2.27 6.55
CA GLU A 103 4.62 -2.62 6.26
C GLU A 103 4.70 -4.02 5.67
N ALA A 104 5.70 -4.23 4.84
CA ALA A 104 6.09 -5.57 4.43
C ALA A 104 7.59 -5.70 4.59
N VAL A 105 8.04 -6.86 5.04
CA VAL A 105 9.46 -7.15 5.17
C VAL A 105 9.83 -8.13 4.08
N GLU A 106 10.86 -7.80 3.32
CA GLU A 106 11.34 -8.63 2.24
C GLU A 106 12.80 -8.97 2.44
N GLU A 107 13.15 -10.22 2.14
CA GLU A 107 14.53 -10.66 2.20
C GLU A 107 15.30 -10.08 1.02
N VAL A 108 16.48 -9.51 1.30
CA VAL A 108 17.34 -8.99 0.25
C VAL A 108 18.04 -10.15 -0.43
N GLU A 109 17.85 -10.27 -1.73
CA GLU A 109 18.49 -11.34 -2.47
C GLU A 109 20.01 -11.13 -2.56
N PRO A 110 20.80 -12.20 -2.47
CA PRO A 110 22.23 -12.09 -2.75
C PRO A 110 22.45 -11.76 -4.22
N TYR A 111 23.67 -11.32 -4.54
CA TYR A 111 24.00 -11.00 -5.91
C TYR A 111 23.80 -12.21 -6.83
N ALA A 112 23.17 -11.94 -7.97
CA ALA A 112 22.75 -13.00 -8.87
C ALA A 112 23.91 -13.72 -9.57
N ASP A 113 25.06 -13.16 -9.63
CA ASP A 113 26.22 -13.79 -10.25
C ASP A 113 26.87 -14.84 -9.35
N GLY A 114 26.07 -15.39 -8.48
CA GLY A 114 26.58 -16.36 -7.53
C GLY A 114 27.09 -15.67 -6.30
N GLY A 115 26.95 -14.48 -6.34
CA GLY A 115 27.30 -13.71 -5.18
C GLY A 115 26.25 -12.71 -5.14
#